data_7155d763614dde6a417e71f3e755ddf7
#
_entry.id   7155d763614dde6a417e71f3e755ddf7
#
_cell.length_a   1.000
_cell.length_b   1.000
_cell.length_c   1.000
_cell.angle_alpha   90.00
_cell.angle_beta   90.00
_cell.angle_gamma   90.00
#
_symmetry.space_group_name_H-M   'P 1'
#
loop_
_entity.id
_entity.type
_entity.pdbx_description
1 polymer ?
#
loop_
_entity_poly.entity_id
_entity_poly.type
_entity_poly.pdbx_seq_one_letter_code
_entity_poly.pdbx_strand_id
1 'polypeptide(L)'
;IDSIKATVLKDFFADVSTSKCKAAKKIVSEKLLEGMKEEYTKVFDYQLELLRSNPGSTILVGLYPTYMDQNIFQRFYVCFSSMKKGFKACRRVIGLDGCFFKGACQGELLCAIGRDANNQMYPVAWAIVEQETTQSWEWFIGLLIKDLDINDQGEG
;
A
#
# COMPACT_ATOMS: atom_id res chain seq x y z
N ILE A 1 -19.34 -2.20 -19.12
CA ILE A 1 -19.49 -1.77 -20.52
C ILE A 1 -20.91 -1.25 -20.75
N ASP A 2 -21.91 -1.92 -20.24
CA ASP A 2 -23.31 -1.51 -20.37
C ASP A 2 -23.57 -0.16 -19.71
N SER A 3 -22.95 0.13 -18.59
CA SER A 3 -22.97 1.44 -17.96
C SER A 3 -22.38 2.53 -18.87
N ILE A 4 -21.25 2.26 -19.56
CA ILE A 4 -20.63 3.22 -20.49
C ILE A 4 -21.57 3.50 -21.66
N LYS A 5 -22.19 2.46 -22.24
CA LYS A 5 -23.18 2.62 -23.32
C LYS A 5 -24.36 3.46 -22.89
N ALA A 6 -24.93 3.16 -21.72
CA ALA A 6 -26.06 3.89 -21.16
C ALA A 6 -25.72 5.37 -20.94
N THR A 7 -24.54 5.68 -20.42
CA THR A 7 -24.08 7.06 -20.22
C THR A 7 -23.89 7.78 -21.54
N VAL A 8 -23.22 7.15 -22.52
CA VAL A 8 -23.02 7.77 -23.85
C VAL A 8 -24.34 8.02 -24.56
N LEU A 9 -25.27 7.07 -24.49
CA LEU A 9 -26.60 7.25 -25.08
C LEU A 9 -27.36 8.40 -24.41
N LYS A 10 -27.28 8.48 -23.07
CA LYS A 10 -27.97 9.52 -22.29
C LYS A 10 -27.39 10.92 -22.52
N ASP A 11 -26.05 11.04 -22.49
CA ASP A 11 -25.39 12.35 -22.47
C ASP A 11 -25.07 12.88 -23.87
N PHE A 12 -24.87 12.01 -24.84
CA PHE A 12 -24.44 12.34 -26.21
C PHE A 12 -25.45 11.89 -27.29
N PHE A 13 -26.55 11.24 -26.90
CA PHE A 13 -27.58 10.73 -27.82
C PHE A 13 -27.01 9.83 -28.94
N ALA A 14 -25.90 9.14 -28.65
CA ALA A 14 -25.18 8.30 -29.60
C ALA A 14 -25.19 6.84 -29.17
N ASP A 15 -25.58 5.95 -30.10
CA ASP A 15 -25.42 4.50 -29.88
C ASP A 15 -24.01 4.08 -30.28
N VAL A 16 -23.30 3.41 -29.34
CA VAL A 16 -21.93 2.98 -29.53
C VAL A 16 -21.79 1.47 -29.39
N SER A 17 -21.01 0.89 -30.29
CA SER A 17 -20.74 -0.55 -30.26
C SER A 17 -19.93 -0.96 -29.01
N THR A 18 -20.13 -2.18 -28.57
CA THR A 18 -19.37 -2.78 -27.44
C THR A 18 -17.85 -2.75 -27.68
N SER A 19 -17.42 -2.93 -28.93
CA SER A 19 -16.00 -2.87 -29.31
C SER A 19 -15.41 -1.46 -29.09
N LYS A 20 -16.13 -0.41 -29.45
CA LYS A 20 -15.71 0.98 -29.19
C LYS A 20 -15.62 1.28 -27.69
N CYS A 21 -16.58 0.80 -26.89
CA CYS A 21 -16.55 0.97 -25.45
C CYS A 21 -15.36 0.21 -24.80
N LYS A 22 -15.05 -1.00 -25.29
CA LYS A 22 -13.86 -1.75 -24.84
C LYS A 22 -12.58 -1.02 -25.20
N ALA A 23 -12.45 -0.51 -26.43
CA ALA A 23 -11.28 0.24 -26.87
C ALA A 23 -11.09 1.53 -26.04
N ALA A 24 -12.14 2.29 -25.82
CA ALA A 24 -12.10 3.49 -24.99
C ALA A 24 -11.67 3.17 -23.54
N LYS A 25 -12.24 2.12 -22.93
CA LYS A 25 -11.85 1.67 -21.60
C LYS A 25 -10.37 1.29 -21.55
N LYS A 26 -9.85 0.60 -22.58
CA LYS A 26 -8.44 0.22 -22.68
C LYS A 26 -7.55 1.46 -22.70
N ILE A 27 -7.83 2.43 -23.57
CA ILE A 27 -7.08 3.69 -23.70
C ILE A 27 -7.03 4.44 -22.36
N VAL A 28 -8.18 4.57 -21.67
CA VAL A 28 -8.25 5.24 -20.36
C VAL A 28 -7.43 4.49 -19.33
N SER A 29 -7.52 3.15 -19.29
CA SER A 29 -6.74 2.35 -18.35
C SER A 29 -5.23 2.45 -18.62
N GLU A 30 -4.79 2.48 -19.88
CA GLU A 30 -3.38 2.66 -20.26
C GLU A 30 -2.86 4.04 -19.82
N LYS A 31 -3.63 5.13 -20.06
CA LYS A 31 -3.25 6.47 -19.61
C LYS A 31 -3.17 6.58 -18.08
N LEU A 32 -4.09 5.94 -17.36
CA LEU A 32 -4.04 5.89 -15.90
C LEU A 32 -2.78 5.15 -15.41
N LEU A 33 -2.43 4.02 -16.05
CA LEU A 33 -1.21 3.27 -15.72
C LEU A 33 0.07 4.04 -16.02
N GLU A 34 0.11 4.82 -17.10
CA GLU A 34 1.24 5.70 -17.41
C GLU A 34 1.41 6.79 -16.36
N GLY A 35 0.35 7.48 -15.98
CA GLY A 35 0.39 8.48 -14.90
C GLY A 35 0.85 7.89 -13.57
N MET A 36 0.40 6.68 -13.25
CA MET A 36 0.85 5.97 -12.04
C MET A 36 2.32 5.58 -12.08
N LYS A 37 2.86 5.17 -13.25
CA LYS A 37 4.31 4.90 -13.38
C LYS A 37 5.14 6.14 -13.10
N GLU A 38 4.72 7.32 -13.55
CA GLU A 38 5.38 8.59 -13.24
C GLU A 38 5.35 8.90 -11.74
N GLU A 39 4.27 8.60 -11.05
CA GLU A 39 4.17 8.78 -9.59
C GLU A 39 5.09 7.81 -8.83
N TYR A 40 5.24 6.56 -9.29
CA TYR A 40 6.17 5.62 -8.67
C TYR A 40 7.63 6.05 -8.79
N THR A 41 8.01 6.86 -9.77
CA THR A 41 9.36 7.42 -9.84
C THR A 41 9.66 8.37 -8.66
N LYS A 42 8.63 8.97 -8.08
CA LYS A 42 8.73 9.90 -6.94
C LYS A 42 8.72 9.20 -5.57
N VAL A 43 8.59 7.87 -5.53
CA VAL A 43 8.47 7.14 -4.26
C VAL A 43 9.71 7.31 -3.36
N PHE A 44 10.90 7.44 -3.96
CA PHE A 44 12.12 7.68 -3.21
C PHE A 44 12.18 9.09 -2.62
N ASP A 45 11.77 10.10 -3.39
CA ASP A 45 11.67 11.47 -2.89
C ASP A 45 10.65 11.56 -1.77
N TYR A 46 9.54 10.85 -1.90
CA TYR A 46 8.52 10.72 -0.86
C TYR A 46 9.06 10.04 0.40
N GLN A 47 9.81 8.94 0.25
CA GLN A 47 10.50 8.28 1.37
C GLN A 47 11.44 9.24 2.10
N LEU A 48 12.29 9.95 1.38
CA LEU A 48 13.24 10.91 1.95
C LEU A 48 12.52 12.03 2.70
N GLU A 49 11.44 12.58 2.14
CA GLU A 49 10.65 13.62 2.79
C GLU A 49 9.95 13.10 4.05
N LEU A 50 9.40 11.88 4.03
CA LEU A 50 8.82 11.26 5.23
C LEU A 50 9.85 11.07 6.34
N LEU A 51 11.06 10.62 6.01
CA LEU A 51 12.16 10.46 6.97
C LEU A 51 12.64 11.81 7.52
N ARG A 52 12.71 12.83 6.66
CA ARG A 52 13.11 14.20 7.06
C ARG A 52 12.08 14.82 8.01
N SER A 53 10.80 14.68 7.71
CA SER A 53 9.71 15.27 8.50
C SER A 53 9.35 14.46 9.75
N ASN A 54 9.72 13.17 9.81
CA ASN A 54 9.43 12.26 10.91
C ASN A 54 10.68 11.50 11.39
N PRO A 55 11.63 12.18 12.04
CA PRO A 55 12.88 11.54 12.49
C PRO A 55 12.65 10.34 13.40
N GLY A 56 13.41 9.27 13.20
CA GLY A 56 13.30 8.02 13.96
C GLY A 56 12.21 7.06 13.47
N SER A 57 11.54 7.40 12.38
CA SER A 57 10.60 6.50 11.70
C SER A 57 11.33 5.47 10.84
N THR A 58 10.68 4.35 10.57
CA THR A 58 11.13 3.37 9.57
C THR A 58 10.26 3.50 8.34
N ILE A 59 10.86 3.95 7.24
CA ILE A 59 10.22 4.08 5.93
C ILE A 59 11.11 3.33 4.93
N LEU A 60 10.63 2.25 4.36
CA LEU A 60 11.41 1.40 3.48
C LEU A 60 10.74 1.21 2.13
N VAL A 61 11.52 1.35 1.07
CA VAL A 61 11.14 0.99 -0.31
C VAL A 61 11.82 -0.33 -0.64
N GLY A 62 11.06 -1.35 -0.95
CA GLY A 62 11.55 -2.61 -1.51
C GLY A 62 11.55 -2.55 -3.03
N LEU A 63 12.59 -3.09 -3.65
CA LEU A 63 12.76 -3.13 -5.08
C LEU A 63 12.91 -4.57 -5.57
N TYR A 64 12.38 -4.84 -6.75
CA TYR A 64 12.69 -6.07 -7.47
C TYR A 64 14.07 -5.97 -8.11
N PRO A 65 14.97 -6.93 -7.85
CA PRO A 65 16.21 -7.03 -8.59
C PRO A 65 15.87 -7.48 -10.03
N THR A 66 16.14 -6.63 -11.01
CA THR A 66 16.01 -6.99 -12.43
C THR A 66 17.39 -7.16 -13.06
N TYR A 67 17.49 -8.06 -14.05
CA TYR A 67 18.72 -8.31 -14.80
C TYR A 67 19.17 -7.11 -15.67
N MET A 68 18.39 -6.02 -15.74
CA MET A 68 18.62 -4.85 -16.59
C MET A 68 18.87 -3.56 -15.80
N ASP A 69 19.33 -3.63 -14.56
CA ASP A 69 19.58 -2.45 -13.71
C ASP A 69 18.38 -1.48 -13.55
N GLN A 70 17.17 -1.98 -13.82
CA GLN A 70 15.94 -1.21 -13.61
C GLN A 70 15.40 -1.50 -12.21
N ASN A 71 15.35 -0.46 -11.40
CA ASN A 71 14.74 -0.52 -10.09
C ASN A 71 13.21 -0.52 -10.24
N ILE A 72 12.59 -1.69 -10.14
CA ILE A 72 11.14 -1.81 -10.14
C ILE A 72 10.64 -1.79 -8.69
N PHE A 73 9.74 -0.85 -8.40
CA PHE A 73 9.07 -0.79 -7.10
C PHE A 73 8.37 -2.13 -6.79
N GLN A 74 8.59 -2.64 -5.59
CA GLN A 74 7.97 -3.85 -5.10
C GLN A 74 7.09 -3.59 -3.90
N ARG A 75 7.65 -3.00 -2.83
CA ARG A 75 7.01 -2.85 -1.53
C ARG A 75 7.34 -1.50 -0.91
N PHE A 76 6.43 -1.03 -0.06
CA PHE A 76 6.63 0.18 0.72
C PHE A 76 6.16 -0.04 2.15
N TYR A 77 7.04 0.15 3.12
CA TYR A 77 6.74 -0.01 4.55
C TYR A 77 6.82 1.31 5.27
N VAL A 78 5.88 1.56 6.16
CA VAL A 78 5.84 2.76 7.00
C VAL A 78 5.53 2.40 8.45
N CYS A 79 6.40 2.84 9.36
CA CYS A 79 6.17 2.85 10.79
C CYS A 79 6.75 4.14 11.38
N PHE A 80 5.89 5.09 11.73
CA PHE A 80 6.34 6.37 12.27
C PHE A 80 6.85 6.26 13.71
N SER A 81 7.87 7.05 14.05
CA SER A 81 8.46 7.12 15.39
C SER A 81 7.40 7.42 16.48
N SER A 82 6.44 8.28 16.18
CA SER A 82 5.32 8.58 17.07
C SER A 82 4.44 7.37 17.35
N MET A 83 4.20 6.54 16.32
CA MET A 83 3.39 5.33 16.45
C MET A 83 4.12 4.25 17.26
N LYS A 84 5.42 4.05 17.04
CA LYS A 84 6.26 3.16 17.87
C LYS A 84 6.22 3.55 19.35
N LYS A 85 6.36 4.84 19.64
CA LYS A 85 6.34 5.38 21.01
C LYS A 85 4.96 5.23 21.65
N GLY A 86 3.90 5.58 20.94
CA GLY A 86 2.55 5.51 21.45
C GLY A 86 2.05 4.08 21.67
N PHE A 87 2.50 3.13 20.84
CA PHE A 87 2.15 1.71 21.02
C PHE A 87 2.61 1.15 22.37
N LYS A 88 3.67 1.68 22.97
CA LYS A 88 4.12 1.27 24.31
C LYS A 88 3.08 1.50 25.40
N ALA A 89 2.14 2.44 25.19
CA ALA A 89 1.01 2.71 26.07
C ALA A 89 -0.26 1.93 25.69
N CYS A 90 -0.23 1.19 24.59
CA CYS A 90 -1.34 0.37 24.11
C CYS A 90 -1.35 -0.99 24.81
N ARG A 91 -2.47 -1.71 24.63
CA ARG A 91 -2.56 -3.12 25.02
C ARG A 91 -1.57 -3.94 24.18
N ARG A 92 -0.99 -4.98 24.76
CA ARG A 92 -0.04 -5.88 24.09
C ARG A 92 -0.74 -6.85 23.13
N VAL A 93 -1.60 -6.31 22.26
CA VAL A 93 -2.32 -7.06 21.23
C VAL A 93 -2.25 -6.25 19.94
N ILE A 94 -1.87 -6.91 18.86
CA ILE A 94 -1.82 -6.33 17.51
C ILE A 94 -2.77 -7.13 16.63
N GLY A 95 -3.73 -6.44 16.02
CA GLY A 95 -4.51 -6.96 14.92
C GLY A 95 -3.74 -6.78 13.60
N LEU A 96 -3.70 -7.81 12.79
CA LEU A 96 -3.12 -7.79 11.45
C LEU A 96 -4.25 -7.98 10.44
N ASP A 97 -4.28 -7.17 9.41
CA ASP A 97 -5.29 -7.24 8.36
C ASP A 97 -4.72 -6.82 7.01
N GLY A 98 -5.26 -7.36 5.93
CA GLY A 98 -4.89 -7.03 4.57
C GLY A 98 -6.09 -6.59 3.74
N CYS A 99 -5.91 -5.63 2.85
CA CYS A 99 -6.94 -5.25 1.89
C CYS A 99 -6.34 -4.95 0.52
N PHE A 100 -7.02 -5.39 -0.52
CA PHE A 100 -6.60 -5.15 -1.90
C PHE A 100 -7.04 -3.76 -2.40
N PHE A 101 -6.21 -3.14 -3.24
CA PHE A 101 -6.58 -1.90 -3.90
C PHE A 101 -7.59 -2.16 -5.03
N LYS A 102 -8.65 -1.35 -5.02
CA LYS A 102 -9.62 -1.35 -6.13
C LYS A 102 -9.14 -0.34 -7.18
N GLY A 103 -8.90 -0.80 -8.39
CA GLY A 103 -8.52 0.11 -9.47
C GLY A 103 -7.59 -0.49 -10.50
N ALA A 104 -6.90 0.38 -11.23
CA ALA A 104 -5.96 0.00 -12.29
C ALA A 104 -4.62 -0.52 -11.72
N CYS A 105 -4.18 0.00 -10.58
CA CYS A 105 -3.04 -0.54 -9.84
C CYS A 105 -3.48 -1.72 -8.99
N GLN A 106 -2.86 -2.85 -9.25
CA GLN A 106 -2.95 -4.01 -8.38
C GLN A 106 -1.96 -3.84 -7.23
N GLY A 107 -2.28 -4.41 -6.10
CA GLY A 107 -1.48 -4.37 -4.90
C GLY A 107 -2.37 -4.46 -3.67
N GLU A 108 -1.77 -4.66 -2.54
CA GLU A 108 -2.48 -4.86 -1.28
C GLU A 108 -1.84 -4.03 -0.18
N LEU A 109 -2.69 -3.57 0.74
CA LEU A 109 -2.28 -2.85 1.93
C LEU A 109 -2.31 -3.81 3.11
N LEU A 110 -1.17 -4.07 3.73
CA LEU A 110 -1.06 -4.77 5.00
C LEU A 110 -1.02 -3.75 6.13
N CYS A 111 -1.78 -3.99 7.18
CA CYS A 111 -1.90 -3.09 8.34
C CYS A 111 -1.65 -3.82 9.65
N ALA A 112 -0.99 -3.13 10.58
CA ALA A 112 -0.87 -3.52 11.97
C ALA A 112 -1.57 -2.47 12.85
N ILE A 113 -2.54 -2.89 13.65
CA ILE A 113 -3.40 -2.03 14.45
C ILE A 113 -3.36 -2.50 15.90
N GLY A 114 -2.98 -1.61 16.82
CA GLY A 114 -3.07 -1.82 18.25
C GLY A 114 -4.40 -1.35 18.83
N ARG A 115 -4.54 -1.47 20.15
CA ARG A 115 -5.66 -0.95 20.94
C ARG A 115 -5.13 -0.11 22.09
N ASP A 116 -5.57 1.12 22.19
CA ASP A 116 -5.24 1.97 23.33
C ASP A 116 -6.01 1.59 24.62
N ALA A 117 -5.78 2.32 25.72
CA ALA A 117 -6.44 2.08 26.99
C ALA A 117 -7.97 2.23 26.90
N ASN A 118 -8.46 3.08 26.02
CA ASN A 118 -9.88 3.34 25.77
C ASN A 118 -10.51 2.38 24.75
N ASN A 119 -9.76 1.33 24.35
CA ASN A 119 -10.18 0.37 23.33
C ASN A 119 -10.37 0.98 21.93
N GLN A 120 -9.76 2.14 21.65
CA GLN A 120 -9.75 2.75 20.34
C GLN A 120 -8.69 2.09 19.46
N MET A 121 -8.94 2.04 18.15
CA MET A 121 -7.96 1.56 17.17
C MET A 121 -6.76 2.52 17.11
N TYR A 122 -5.57 1.97 17.27
CA TYR A 122 -4.31 2.69 17.19
C TYR A 122 -3.48 2.15 16.03
N PRO A 123 -3.27 2.92 14.94
CA PRO A 123 -2.45 2.48 13.82
C PRO A 123 -0.99 2.37 14.28
N VAL A 124 -0.34 1.27 13.94
CA VAL A 124 1.05 0.99 14.32
C VAL A 124 1.97 1.09 13.12
N ALA A 125 1.68 0.32 12.08
CA ALA A 125 2.44 0.29 10.85
C ALA A 125 1.56 -0.17 9.68
N TRP A 126 1.99 0.14 8.45
CA TRP A 126 1.37 -0.39 7.26
C TRP A 126 2.39 -0.62 6.15
N ALA A 127 2.05 -1.46 5.21
CA ALA A 127 2.84 -1.68 4.02
C ALA A 127 1.99 -1.86 2.78
N ILE A 128 2.49 -1.34 1.67
CA ILE A 128 1.98 -1.65 0.34
C ILE A 128 2.84 -2.80 -0.20
N VAL A 129 2.20 -3.85 -0.65
CA VAL A 129 2.85 -5.04 -1.21
C VAL A 129 2.22 -5.42 -2.55
N GLU A 130 2.95 -6.19 -3.33
CA GLU A 130 2.50 -6.68 -4.63
C GLU A 130 1.29 -7.60 -4.54
N GLN A 131 1.26 -8.44 -3.50
CA GLN A 131 0.20 -9.41 -3.25
C GLN A 131 0.26 -9.89 -1.80
N GLU A 132 -0.89 -10.25 -1.22
CA GLU A 132 -0.98 -10.88 0.08
C GLU A 132 -0.55 -12.35 0.00
N THR A 133 0.67 -12.61 0.45
CA THR A 133 1.30 -13.93 0.47
C THR A 133 2.01 -14.15 1.81
N THR A 134 2.37 -15.39 2.10
CA THR A 134 3.20 -15.71 3.26
C THR A 134 4.48 -14.88 3.25
N GLN A 135 5.14 -14.73 2.11
CA GLN A 135 6.39 -13.97 1.97
C GLN A 135 6.21 -12.47 2.25
N SER A 136 5.11 -11.85 1.79
CA SER A 136 4.83 -10.45 2.08
C SER A 136 4.51 -10.23 3.56
N TRP A 137 3.78 -11.15 4.19
CA TRP A 137 3.52 -11.12 5.62
C TRP A 137 4.78 -11.34 6.46
N GLU A 138 5.63 -12.30 6.12
CA GLU A 138 6.93 -12.53 6.81
C GLU A 138 7.80 -11.28 6.75
N TRP A 139 7.88 -10.64 5.59
CA TRP A 139 8.62 -9.40 5.43
C TRP A 139 8.04 -8.27 6.29
N PHE A 140 6.72 -8.07 6.26
CA PHE A 140 6.03 -7.02 7.04
C PHE A 140 6.17 -7.25 8.54
N ILE A 141 5.90 -8.46 9.02
CA ILE A 141 5.98 -8.83 10.43
C ILE A 141 7.43 -8.75 10.93
N GLY A 142 8.39 -9.17 10.11
CA GLY A 142 9.81 -9.08 10.47
C GLY A 142 10.28 -7.63 10.69
N LEU A 143 9.77 -6.67 9.93
CA LEU A 143 10.03 -5.25 10.15
C LEU A 143 9.28 -4.73 11.38
N LEU A 144 8.04 -5.12 11.56
CA LEU A 144 7.22 -4.73 12.70
C LEU A 144 7.82 -5.18 14.05
N ILE A 145 8.30 -6.42 14.13
CA ILE A 145 8.96 -6.96 15.33
C ILE A 145 10.17 -6.11 15.68
N LYS A 146 11.01 -5.75 14.69
CA LYS A 146 12.19 -4.89 14.91
C LYS A 146 11.80 -3.50 15.38
N ASP A 147 10.77 -2.90 14.77
CA ASP A 147 10.33 -1.54 15.08
C ASP A 147 9.69 -1.40 16.45
N LEU A 148 9.02 -2.44 16.92
CA LEU A 148 8.35 -2.46 18.23
C LEU A 148 9.22 -3.06 19.34
N ASP A 149 10.45 -3.51 19.01
CA ASP A 149 11.36 -4.18 19.94
C ASP A 149 10.67 -5.35 20.67
N ILE A 150 9.90 -6.12 19.89
CA ILE A 150 9.25 -7.34 20.39
C ILE A 150 10.32 -8.44 20.38
N ASN A 151 11.04 -8.56 21.49
CA ASN A 151 11.91 -9.71 21.68
C ASN A 151 11.05 -10.94 21.97
N ASP A 152 11.31 -12.02 21.26
CA ASP A 152 10.77 -13.34 21.53
C ASP A 152 11.46 -13.90 22.81
N GLN A 153 11.28 -13.22 23.93
CA GLN A 153 11.56 -13.74 25.24
C GLN A 153 10.34 -14.57 25.62
N GLY A 154 10.27 -15.76 25.00
CA GLY A 154 9.42 -16.81 25.49
C GLY A 154 9.84 -17.20 26.91
N GLU A 155 9.34 -16.48 27.90
CA GLU A 155 9.24 -17.03 29.25
C GLU A 155 7.94 -17.86 29.29
N GLY A 156 8.16 -19.21 29.34
CA GLY A 156 7.13 -20.20 29.55
C GLY A 156 6.46 -20.10 30.92
#